data_90d2cb136f544d1ebb4e35c718602dfe
#
_entry.id   90d2cb136f544d1ebb4e35c718602dfe
#
_cell.length_a   1.000
_cell.length_b   1.000
_cell.length_c   1.000
_cell.angle_alpha   90.00
_cell.angle_beta   90.00
_cell.angle_gamma   90.00
#
_symmetry.space_group_name_H-M   'P 1'
#
loop_
_entity.id
_entity.type
_entity.pdbx_description
1 polymer ?
#
loop_
_entity_poly.entity_id
_entity_poly.type
_entity_poly.pdbx_seq_one_letter_code
_entity_poly.pdbx_strand_id
1 'polypeptide(L)'
;NGIELYRDKPVSSWDIREDGRIIGVTEALAAQDIYELGEKVDPFILAEGTRMGHIHLSVKDSREASQFYQKVLGLEDKFSIPSASWIAAGQYHHHLAVNEWAGKGLAPREQGLSGLAYYVLEVESKEELLNIVKQAQELEAPIKWLNSSELDLVDPDGIVTRIRLARWNEENTLFILET
;
A
#
# COMPACT_ATOMS: atom_id res chain seq x y z
N ASN A 1 -15.24 2.33 -3.59
CA ASN A 1 -14.26 2.30 -2.50
C ASN A 1 -14.74 1.32 -1.44
N GLY A 2 -13.97 0.31 -1.14
CA GLY A 2 -14.27 -0.71 -0.16
C GLY A 2 -13.20 -0.74 0.93
N ILE A 3 -13.60 -1.22 2.10
CA ILE A 3 -12.68 -1.61 3.18
C ILE A 3 -12.81 -3.11 3.32
N GLU A 4 -11.71 -3.82 3.20
CA GLU A 4 -11.65 -5.26 3.36
C GLU A 4 -11.06 -5.58 4.73
N LEU A 5 -11.74 -6.45 5.47
CA LEU A 5 -11.22 -7.03 6.71
C LEU A 5 -10.77 -8.45 6.39
N TYR A 6 -9.51 -8.76 6.63
CA TYR A 6 -8.95 -10.07 6.31
C TYR A 6 -7.91 -10.49 7.35
N ARG A 7 -7.53 -11.73 7.28
CA ARG A 7 -6.41 -12.30 8.02
C ARG A 7 -5.46 -12.94 7.03
N ASP A 8 -4.20 -12.53 7.06
CA ASP A 8 -3.17 -13.17 6.25
C ASP A 8 -3.06 -14.65 6.59
N LYS A 9 -2.99 -15.48 5.56
CA LYS A 9 -2.58 -16.88 5.71
C LYS A 9 -1.09 -16.92 6.08
N PRO A 10 -0.65 -17.97 6.78
CA PRO A 10 0.78 -18.16 7.03
C PRO A 10 1.58 -18.10 5.73
N VAL A 11 2.74 -17.45 5.74
CA VAL A 11 3.62 -17.30 4.56
C VAL A 11 3.95 -18.65 3.91
N SER A 12 4.05 -19.71 4.72
CA SER A 12 4.28 -21.08 4.23
C SER A 12 3.18 -21.61 3.32
N SER A 13 2.00 -20.98 3.28
CA SER A 13 0.89 -21.33 2.40
C SER A 13 0.79 -20.43 1.15
N TRP A 14 1.69 -19.47 1.00
CA TRP A 14 1.70 -18.58 -0.14
C TRP A 14 2.38 -19.25 -1.35
N ASP A 15 1.89 -18.97 -2.55
CA ASP A 15 2.52 -19.41 -3.80
C ASP A 15 3.65 -18.43 -4.18
N ILE A 16 4.81 -18.63 -3.56
CA ILE A 16 6.01 -17.83 -3.79
C ILE A 16 6.86 -18.53 -4.85
N ARG A 17 7.11 -17.85 -5.96
CA ARG A 17 7.91 -18.35 -7.07
C ARG A 17 9.40 -18.10 -6.82
N GLU A 18 10.26 -18.84 -7.52
CA GLU A 18 11.73 -18.72 -7.42
C GLU A 18 12.25 -17.31 -7.75
N ASP A 19 11.54 -16.58 -8.61
CA ASP A 19 11.86 -15.20 -8.98
C ASP A 19 11.30 -14.13 -8.01
N GLY A 20 10.75 -14.55 -6.87
CA GLY A 20 10.19 -13.69 -5.83
C GLY A 20 8.76 -13.21 -6.06
N ARG A 21 8.13 -13.59 -7.18
CA ARG A 21 6.72 -13.29 -7.41
C ARG A 21 5.84 -14.05 -6.43
N ILE A 22 4.77 -13.40 -5.98
CA ILE A 22 3.76 -13.98 -5.06
C ILE A 22 2.43 -14.02 -5.80
N ILE A 23 2.00 -15.20 -6.17
CA ILE A 23 0.82 -15.39 -7.00
C ILE A 23 -0.44 -15.37 -6.13
N GLY A 24 -1.29 -14.38 -6.38
CA GLY A 24 -2.61 -14.28 -5.78
C GLY A 24 -3.69 -14.96 -6.63
N VAL A 25 -4.75 -15.38 -5.97
CA VAL A 25 -5.97 -15.91 -6.61
C VAL A 25 -7.13 -14.99 -6.24
N THR A 26 -7.93 -14.62 -7.23
CA THR A 26 -9.17 -13.87 -7.02
C THR A 26 -10.35 -14.83 -7.16
N GLU A 27 -11.08 -15.05 -6.07
CA GLU A 27 -12.24 -15.93 -6.01
C GLU A 27 -13.44 -15.17 -5.44
N ALA A 28 -14.63 -15.69 -5.67
CA ALA A 28 -15.83 -15.15 -5.07
C ALA A 28 -15.77 -15.31 -3.53
N LEU A 29 -16.11 -14.25 -2.80
CA LEU A 29 -16.16 -14.30 -1.35
C LEU A 29 -17.27 -15.27 -0.90
N ALA A 30 -16.94 -16.24 -0.04
CA ALA A 30 -17.89 -17.11 0.63
C ALA A 30 -18.64 -16.34 1.75
N ALA A 31 -19.39 -15.31 1.35
CA ALA A 31 -19.98 -14.35 2.27
C ALA A 31 -20.97 -15.00 3.24
N GLN A 32 -21.71 -16.02 2.81
CA GLN A 32 -22.67 -16.71 3.67
C GLN A 32 -21.96 -17.47 4.80
N ASP A 33 -20.88 -18.19 4.49
CA ASP A 33 -20.11 -18.94 5.48
C ASP A 33 -19.48 -18.00 6.53
N ILE A 34 -18.98 -16.85 6.08
CA ILE A 34 -18.44 -15.81 6.97
C ILE A 34 -19.55 -15.25 7.86
N TYR A 35 -20.73 -14.98 7.30
CA TYR A 35 -21.87 -14.45 8.05
C TYR A 35 -22.36 -15.44 9.14
N GLU A 36 -22.38 -16.73 8.83
CA GLU A 36 -22.80 -17.78 9.76
C GLU A 36 -21.81 -18.01 10.90
N LEU A 37 -20.52 -17.79 10.66
CA LEU A 37 -19.46 -17.89 11.66
C LEU A 37 -19.35 -16.61 12.51
N GLY A 38 -19.92 -15.50 12.06
CA GLY A 38 -19.83 -14.22 12.72
C GLY A 38 -20.69 -14.14 13.97
N GLU A 39 -20.11 -13.67 15.08
CA GLU A 39 -20.86 -13.28 16.27
C GLU A 39 -21.23 -11.79 16.20
N LYS A 40 -22.46 -11.48 16.62
CA LYS A 40 -22.88 -10.08 16.76
C LYS A 40 -22.27 -9.50 18.02
N VAL A 41 -21.36 -8.55 17.85
CA VAL A 41 -20.74 -7.81 18.94
C VAL A 41 -21.22 -6.36 18.88
N ASP A 42 -21.75 -5.87 20.00
CA ASP A 42 -22.20 -4.47 20.14
C ASP A 42 -21.65 -3.87 21.43
N PRO A 43 -20.86 -2.78 21.40
CA PRO A 43 -20.38 -2.11 20.17
C PRO A 43 -19.36 -2.93 19.40
N PHE A 44 -19.35 -2.79 18.06
CA PHE A 44 -18.33 -3.41 17.23
C PHE A 44 -16.96 -2.77 17.53
N ILE A 45 -16.00 -3.60 17.90
CA ILE A 45 -14.61 -3.19 18.15
C ILE A 45 -13.71 -4.08 17.31
N LEU A 46 -12.78 -3.46 16.58
CA LEU A 46 -11.73 -4.21 15.88
C LEU A 46 -10.86 -4.97 16.87
N ALA A 47 -10.43 -6.15 16.47
CA ALA A 47 -9.51 -6.95 17.29
C ALA A 47 -8.21 -6.17 17.59
N GLU A 48 -7.66 -6.38 18.76
CA GLU A 48 -6.35 -5.84 19.13
C GLU A 48 -5.30 -6.30 18.09
N GLY A 49 -4.39 -5.39 17.72
CA GLY A 49 -3.39 -5.64 16.67
C GLY A 49 -3.89 -5.48 15.24
N THR A 50 -5.18 -5.14 15.02
CA THR A 50 -5.67 -4.80 13.68
C THR A 50 -4.90 -3.60 13.12
N ARG A 51 -4.39 -3.73 11.90
CA ARG A 51 -3.58 -2.71 11.23
C ARG A 51 -3.96 -2.57 9.76
N MET A 52 -3.54 -1.49 9.13
CA MET A 52 -3.64 -1.35 7.69
C MET A 52 -2.64 -2.31 7.02
N GLY A 53 -3.13 -3.25 6.22
CA GLY A 53 -2.28 -4.22 5.50
C GLY A 53 -1.77 -3.67 4.19
N HIS A 54 -2.67 -3.17 3.35
CA HIS A 54 -2.34 -2.65 2.03
C HIS A 54 -3.40 -1.65 1.55
N ILE A 55 -3.09 -0.94 0.47
CA ILE A 55 -4.01 -0.03 -0.21
C ILE A 55 -4.03 -0.31 -1.72
N HIS A 56 -5.23 -0.25 -2.31
CA HIS A 56 -5.42 -0.32 -3.76
C HIS A 56 -5.75 1.07 -4.31
N LEU A 57 -5.03 1.50 -5.31
CA LEU A 57 -5.18 2.79 -5.96
C LEU A 57 -5.69 2.60 -7.40
N SER A 58 -6.76 3.31 -7.75
CA SER A 58 -7.20 3.43 -9.14
C SER A 58 -6.37 4.51 -9.82
N VAL A 59 -5.65 4.14 -10.88
CA VAL A 59 -4.69 4.98 -11.58
C VAL A 59 -5.01 5.02 -13.09
N LYS A 60 -4.47 6.00 -13.77
CA LYS A 60 -4.63 6.19 -15.22
C LYS A 60 -3.92 5.09 -16.02
N ASP A 61 -2.72 4.74 -15.61
CA ASP A 61 -1.85 3.71 -16.19
C ASP A 61 -1.14 2.95 -15.05
N SER A 62 -1.50 1.68 -14.89
CA SER A 62 -0.98 0.86 -13.78
C SER A 62 0.51 0.55 -13.91
N ARG A 63 1.05 0.51 -15.13
CA ARG A 63 2.46 0.28 -15.36
C ARG A 63 3.30 1.51 -15.01
N GLU A 64 2.85 2.70 -15.43
CA GLU A 64 3.50 3.96 -15.12
C GLU A 64 3.50 4.21 -13.61
N ALA A 65 2.36 4.07 -12.96
CA ALA A 65 2.23 4.21 -11.52
C ALA A 65 3.09 3.20 -10.74
N SER A 66 3.10 1.94 -11.15
CA SER A 66 3.95 0.91 -10.55
C SER A 66 5.43 1.27 -10.64
N GLN A 67 5.91 1.68 -11.82
CA GLN A 67 7.30 2.09 -12.01
C GLN A 67 7.67 3.30 -11.16
N PHE A 68 6.76 4.26 -11.02
CA PHE A 68 6.94 5.41 -10.15
C PHE A 68 7.16 4.98 -8.70
N TYR A 69 6.27 4.18 -8.14
CA TYR A 69 6.37 3.73 -6.75
C TYR A 69 7.57 2.83 -6.50
N GLN A 70 7.92 1.95 -7.45
CA GLN A 70 9.13 1.15 -7.38
C GLN A 70 10.38 2.03 -7.32
N LYS A 71 10.46 3.02 -8.20
CA LYS A 71 11.63 3.93 -8.26
C LYS A 71 11.73 4.82 -7.03
N VAL A 72 10.62 5.43 -6.62
CA VAL A 72 10.63 6.44 -5.54
C VAL A 72 10.67 5.79 -4.16
N LEU A 73 9.88 4.74 -3.93
CA LEU A 73 9.75 4.10 -2.62
C LEU A 73 10.64 2.87 -2.44
N GLY A 74 11.35 2.44 -3.50
CA GLY A 74 12.17 1.23 -3.44
C GLY A 74 11.36 -0.07 -3.34
N LEU A 75 10.07 -0.03 -3.73
CA LEU A 75 9.22 -1.23 -3.73
C LEU A 75 9.57 -2.14 -4.91
N GLU A 76 9.25 -3.41 -4.75
CA GLU A 76 9.46 -4.45 -5.77
C GLU A 76 8.14 -4.91 -6.38
N ASP A 77 8.14 -5.23 -7.67
CA ASP A 77 6.99 -5.88 -8.32
C ASP A 77 6.87 -7.33 -7.83
N LYS A 78 5.79 -7.62 -7.14
CA LYS A 78 5.48 -8.99 -6.67
C LYS A 78 4.61 -9.75 -7.66
N PHE A 79 3.74 -9.03 -8.37
CA PHE A 79 2.89 -9.59 -9.40
C PHE A 79 2.32 -8.48 -10.27
N SER A 80 2.30 -8.67 -11.59
CA SER A 80 1.69 -7.73 -12.52
C SER A 80 0.89 -8.43 -13.60
N ILE A 81 -0.20 -7.80 -13.98
CA ILE A 81 -1.02 -8.13 -15.15
C ILE A 81 -1.18 -6.86 -16.01
N PRO A 82 -1.72 -6.93 -17.21
CA PRO A 82 -1.81 -5.75 -18.10
C PRO A 82 -2.53 -4.53 -17.54
N SER A 83 -3.39 -4.70 -16.52
CA SER A 83 -4.23 -3.65 -15.95
C SER A 83 -4.03 -3.44 -14.44
N ALA A 84 -3.04 -4.07 -13.84
CA ALA A 84 -2.75 -3.92 -12.42
C ALA A 84 -1.33 -4.40 -12.07
N SER A 85 -0.78 -3.85 -10.97
CA SER A 85 0.49 -4.28 -10.39
C SER A 85 0.38 -4.28 -8.87
N TRP A 86 0.94 -5.30 -8.22
CA TRP A 86 1.05 -5.48 -6.78
C TRP A 86 2.51 -5.35 -6.38
N ILE A 87 2.82 -4.35 -5.56
CA ILE A 87 4.18 -3.96 -5.21
C ILE A 87 4.38 -3.91 -3.70
N ALA A 88 5.54 -4.33 -3.22
CA ALA A 88 5.86 -4.39 -1.80
C ALA A 88 7.35 -4.20 -1.51
N ALA A 89 7.66 -3.83 -0.28
CA ALA A 89 8.98 -4.02 0.31
C ALA A 89 9.07 -5.42 0.92
N GLY A 90 10.27 -6.04 0.86
CA GLY A 90 10.53 -7.34 1.47
C GLY A 90 9.68 -8.47 0.89
N GLN A 91 9.27 -9.41 1.73
CA GLN A 91 8.58 -10.63 1.32
C GLN A 91 7.05 -10.57 1.44
N TYR A 92 6.48 -9.39 1.66
CA TYR A 92 5.03 -9.24 1.74
C TYR A 92 4.39 -9.28 0.35
N HIS A 93 3.14 -9.77 0.26
CA HIS A 93 2.47 -9.95 -1.04
C HIS A 93 2.20 -8.61 -1.75
N HIS A 94 1.83 -7.55 -1.05
CA HIS A 94 1.82 -6.17 -1.54
C HIS A 94 1.44 -5.18 -0.42
N HIS A 95 2.11 -4.04 -0.40
CA HIS A 95 1.72 -2.88 0.40
C HIS A 95 0.86 -1.93 -0.41
N LEU A 96 1.14 -1.84 -1.70
CA LEU A 96 0.36 -1.07 -2.67
C LEU A 96 -0.07 -1.97 -3.82
N ALA A 97 -1.29 -1.77 -4.31
CA ALA A 97 -1.70 -2.23 -5.62
C ALA A 97 -2.21 -1.04 -6.43
N VAL A 98 -1.78 -0.95 -7.67
CA VAL A 98 -2.23 0.05 -8.63
C VAL A 98 -3.00 -0.62 -9.75
N ASN A 99 -4.17 -0.09 -10.14
CA ASN A 99 -5.02 -0.74 -11.12
C ASN A 99 -5.83 0.25 -11.98
N GLU A 100 -6.26 -0.23 -13.15
CA GLU A 100 -7.09 0.49 -14.13
C GLU A 100 -8.56 0.00 -14.13
N TRP A 101 -9.02 -0.63 -13.04
CA TRP A 101 -10.35 -1.27 -13.01
C TRP A 101 -11.51 -0.27 -13.02
N ALA A 102 -11.27 0.97 -12.62
CA ALA A 102 -12.24 2.04 -12.73
C ALA A 102 -12.33 2.65 -14.15
N GLY A 103 -11.46 2.20 -15.06
CA GLY A 103 -11.37 2.64 -16.44
C GLY A 103 -9.95 3.04 -16.82
N LYS A 104 -9.57 2.72 -18.05
CA LYS A 104 -8.26 3.09 -18.59
C LYS A 104 -8.18 4.58 -18.90
N GLY A 105 -7.06 5.20 -18.59
CA GLY A 105 -6.83 6.62 -18.90
C GLY A 105 -7.73 7.57 -18.09
N LEU A 106 -7.99 7.24 -16.83
CA LEU A 106 -8.76 8.09 -15.92
C LEU A 106 -8.21 9.52 -15.89
N ALA A 107 -9.11 10.50 -15.93
CA ALA A 107 -8.75 11.87 -15.65
C ALA A 107 -8.43 12.05 -14.15
N PRO A 108 -7.52 12.98 -13.80
CA PRO A 108 -7.31 13.36 -12.41
C PRO A 108 -8.63 13.76 -11.74
N ARG A 109 -8.77 13.40 -10.47
CA ARG A 109 -9.94 13.76 -9.70
C ARG A 109 -10.10 15.29 -9.61
N GLU A 110 -11.30 15.78 -9.90
CA GLU A 110 -11.61 17.21 -9.74
C GLU A 110 -11.53 17.63 -8.26
N GLN A 111 -11.06 18.85 -8.02
CA GLN A 111 -11.01 19.40 -6.67
C GLN A 111 -12.43 19.52 -6.08
N GLY A 112 -12.56 19.22 -4.79
CA GLY A 112 -13.83 19.28 -4.07
C GLY A 112 -14.67 18.01 -4.14
N LEU A 113 -14.32 17.03 -4.95
CA LEU A 113 -14.96 15.72 -4.93
C LEU A 113 -14.45 14.86 -3.76
N SER A 114 -15.36 14.08 -3.18
CA SER A 114 -15.01 13.09 -2.14
C SER A 114 -14.03 12.05 -2.68
N GLY A 115 -13.11 11.62 -1.84
CA GLY A 115 -12.14 10.59 -2.19
C GLY A 115 -10.99 10.52 -1.19
N LEU A 116 -9.95 9.76 -1.54
CA LEU A 116 -8.75 9.64 -0.73
C LEU A 116 -8.02 10.99 -0.66
N ALA A 117 -7.86 11.54 0.54
CA ALA A 117 -7.10 12.76 0.75
C ALA A 117 -5.59 12.48 0.69
N TYR A 118 -5.15 11.49 1.43
CA TYR A 118 -3.79 10.93 1.43
C TYR A 118 -3.81 9.58 2.15
N TYR A 119 -2.76 8.80 1.98
CA TYR A 119 -2.45 7.68 2.85
C TYR A 119 -1.03 7.84 3.40
N VAL A 120 -0.72 7.16 4.50
CA VAL A 120 0.56 7.31 5.19
C VAL A 120 1.39 6.05 5.00
N LEU A 121 2.65 6.25 4.62
CA LEU A 121 3.71 5.24 4.70
C LEU A 121 4.72 5.69 5.75
N GLU A 122 5.11 4.77 6.61
CA GLU A 122 6.17 4.99 7.58
C GLU A 122 7.46 4.39 7.03
N VAL A 123 8.56 5.11 7.22
CA VAL A 123 9.92 4.67 6.94
C VAL A 123 10.70 4.61 8.24
N GLU A 124 11.63 3.67 8.34
CA GLU A 124 12.32 3.37 9.58
C GLU A 124 13.47 4.33 9.88
N SER A 125 14.04 4.92 8.83
CA SER A 125 15.23 5.76 8.97
C SER A 125 15.14 7.08 8.22
N LYS A 126 15.90 8.07 8.71
CA LYS A 126 16.06 9.34 8.01
C LYS A 126 16.78 9.17 6.68
N GLU A 127 17.63 8.18 6.54
CA GLU A 127 18.32 7.85 5.31
C GLU A 127 17.34 7.42 4.23
N GLU A 128 16.40 6.53 4.55
CA GLU A 128 15.31 6.12 3.64
C GLU A 128 14.45 7.31 3.24
N LEU A 129 14.04 8.15 4.19
CA LEU A 129 13.27 9.35 3.90
C LEU A 129 13.99 10.27 2.90
N LEU A 130 15.30 10.51 3.11
CA LEU A 130 16.11 11.35 2.22
C LEU A 130 16.35 10.68 0.86
N ASN A 131 16.47 9.36 0.80
CA ASN A 131 16.55 8.63 -0.46
C ASN A 131 15.26 8.76 -1.27
N ILE A 132 14.09 8.64 -0.64
CA ILE A 132 12.79 8.90 -1.28
C ILE A 132 12.74 10.30 -1.87
N VAL A 133 13.16 11.31 -1.10
CA VAL A 133 13.22 12.69 -1.58
C VAL A 133 14.11 12.83 -2.82
N LYS A 134 15.29 12.21 -2.79
CA LYS A 134 16.22 12.22 -3.92
C LYS A 134 15.59 11.57 -5.16
N GLN A 135 15.00 10.38 -5.01
CA GLN A 135 14.37 9.67 -6.14
C GLN A 135 13.17 10.44 -6.71
N ALA A 136 12.38 11.06 -5.85
CA ALA A 136 11.25 11.90 -6.26
C ALA A 136 11.74 13.14 -7.03
N GLN A 137 12.82 13.79 -6.58
CA GLN A 137 13.43 14.92 -7.29
C GLN A 137 13.99 14.53 -8.66
N GLU A 138 14.59 13.35 -8.81
CA GLU A 138 15.04 12.83 -10.10
C GLU A 138 13.90 12.63 -11.11
N LEU A 139 12.68 12.38 -10.62
CA LEU A 139 11.46 12.24 -11.42
C LEU A 139 10.63 13.54 -11.48
N GLU A 140 11.15 14.64 -10.96
CA GLU A 140 10.44 15.93 -10.86
C GLU A 140 9.07 15.82 -10.16
N ALA A 141 8.89 14.81 -9.29
CA ALA A 141 7.67 14.59 -8.56
C ALA A 141 7.48 15.67 -7.48
N PRO A 142 6.27 16.23 -7.34
CA PRO A 142 6.03 17.27 -6.34
C PRO A 142 6.18 16.73 -4.91
N ILE A 143 6.97 17.45 -4.10
CA ILE A 143 7.18 17.17 -2.68
C ILE A 143 6.80 18.40 -1.88
N LYS A 144 6.12 18.20 -0.77
CA LYS A 144 5.82 19.23 0.22
C LYS A 144 6.21 18.74 1.61
N TRP A 145 7.25 19.33 2.19
CA TRP A 145 7.60 19.09 3.59
C TRP A 145 6.53 19.65 4.52
N LEU A 146 6.06 18.85 5.46
CA LEU A 146 5.14 19.24 6.53
C LEU A 146 5.91 19.61 7.80
N ASN A 147 7.01 18.89 8.06
CA ASN A 147 7.96 19.14 9.14
C ASN A 147 9.28 18.39 8.84
N SER A 148 10.22 18.35 9.79
CA SER A 148 11.54 17.71 9.60
C SER A 148 11.52 16.17 9.44
N SER A 149 10.38 15.52 9.69
CA SER A 149 10.23 14.06 9.68
C SER A 149 9.04 13.58 8.84
N GLU A 150 8.35 14.51 8.14
CA GLU A 150 7.14 14.17 7.39
C GLU A 150 7.01 15.04 6.15
N LEU A 151 6.64 14.42 5.04
CA LEU A 151 6.39 15.09 3.77
C LEU A 151 5.22 14.46 3.01
N ASP A 152 4.61 15.23 2.13
CA ASP A 152 3.67 14.75 1.12
C ASP A 152 4.42 14.62 -0.22
N LEU A 153 4.30 13.44 -0.84
CA LEU A 153 4.73 13.10 -2.19
C LEU A 153 3.49 12.96 -3.07
N VAL A 154 3.51 13.57 -4.25
CA VAL A 154 2.40 13.46 -5.21
C VAL A 154 2.84 12.60 -6.39
N ASP A 155 2.06 11.57 -6.70
CA ASP A 155 2.30 10.70 -7.84
C ASP A 155 1.78 11.30 -9.17
N PRO A 156 2.04 10.66 -10.33
CA PRO A 156 1.57 11.15 -11.63
C PRO A 156 0.06 11.27 -11.79
N ASP A 157 -0.72 10.58 -10.96
CA ASP A 157 -2.18 10.63 -10.93
C ASP A 157 -2.73 11.67 -9.95
N GLY A 158 -1.86 12.40 -9.24
CA GLY A 158 -2.22 13.39 -8.24
C GLY A 158 -2.59 12.78 -6.88
N ILE A 159 -2.27 11.51 -6.65
CA ILE A 159 -2.50 10.84 -5.37
C ILE A 159 -1.39 11.23 -4.39
N VAL A 160 -1.80 11.60 -3.18
CA VAL A 160 -0.87 12.03 -2.14
C VAL A 160 -0.48 10.84 -1.25
N THR A 161 0.82 10.54 -1.24
CA THR A 161 1.45 9.67 -0.27
C THR A 161 2.14 10.52 0.79
N ARG A 162 1.69 10.44 2.03
CA ARG A 162 2.38 11.06 3.16
C ARG A 162 3.45 10.13 3.68
N ILE A 163 4.69 10.52 3.56
CA ILE A 163 5.84 9.75 4.05
C ILE A 163 6.20 10.30 5.42
N ARG A 164 6.28 9.43 6.40
CA ARG A 164 6.58 9.80 7.79
C ARG A 164 7.67 8.91 8.37
N LEU A 165 8.63 9.51 9.05
CA LEU A 165 9.60 8.76 9.85
C LEU A 165 8.88 8.10 11.03
N ALA A 166 9.00 6.79 11.15
CA ALA A 166 8.43 6.03 12.26
C ALA A 166 8.90 6.60 13.60
N ARG A 167 7.96 6.81 14.52
CA ARG A 167 8.33 7.17 15.89
C ARG A 167 8.90 5.92 16.54
N TRP A 168 10.16 5.98 16.92
CA TRP A 168 10.78 4.93 17.74
C TRP A 168 10.05 4.87 19.08
N ASN A 169 9.27 3.83 19.31
CA ASN A 169 8.80 3.44 20.64
C ASN A 169 9.60 2.20 21.01
N GLU A 170 10.18 2.21 22.21
CA GLU A 170 10.92 1.04 22.74
C GLU A 170 10.06 -0.24 22.77
N GLU A 171 8.74 -0.12 22.75
CA GLU A 171 7.79 -1.23 22.64
C GLU A 171 7.76 -1.91 21.24
N ASN A 172 8.18 -1.22 20.19
CA ASN A 172 8.20 -1.78 18.83
C ASN A 172 9.44 -2.63 18.54
N THR A 173 10.43 -2.65 19.41
CA THR A 173 11.66 -3.45 19.25
C THR A 173 11.40 -4.96 19.29
N LEU A 174 10.26 -5.38 19.79
CA LEU A 174 9.90 -6.80 19.94
C LEU A 174 9.31 -7.42 18.66
N PHE A 175 8.92 -6.62 17.64
CA PHE A 175 8.26 -7.12 16.42
C PHE A 175 9.15 -7.18 15.18
N ILE A 176 10.41 -6.69 15.26
CA ILE A 176 11.33 -6.64 14.10
C ILE A 176 12.29 -7.83 14.05
N LEU A 177 12.34 -8.68 15.08
CA LEU A 177 13.29 -9.79 15.16
C LEU A 177 12.76 -11.16 14.76
N GLU A 178 11.56 -11.27 14.17
CA GLU A 178 11.02 -12.53 13.63
C GLU A 178 10.59 -12.36 12.17
N THR A 179 11.56 -12.16 11.28
CA THR A 179 11.39 -12.37 9.82
C THR A 179 12.47 -13.26 9.27
#